data_e10d397298ff6c33850d20e21d3b1406
#
_entry.id   e10d397298ff6c33850d20e21d3b1406
#
_cell.length_a   1.000
_cell.length_b   1.000
_cell.length_c   1.000
_cell.angle_alpha   90.00
_cell.angle_beta   90.00
_cell.angle_gamma   90.00
#
_symmetry.space_group_name_H-M   'P 1'
#
loop_
_entity.id
_entity.type
_entity.pdbx_description
1 polymer ?
#
loop_
_entity_poly.entity_id
_entity_poly.type
_entity_poly.pdbx_seq_one_letter_code
_entity_poly.pdbx_strand_id
1 'polypeptide(L)'
;VGELFQECDLGDLPGDVAVGHTRYSTTGSSVLANAQPCLANYRGGPLALAHNGNLTNAASLRHRLVEEGAIFQSSSDSEVIVHLIARTTTADPEAQIREALSKIEGAYSLVITAGRTLYAIVDPRGFRPLVLGRLGDGVIVASETCALDLVGATLIREMVPGEFVRIANGVVKTLQPLAPAPVNRCVFELVYFARPDSNVFGESVDRVRRELGRQLAMEHPAPRGEVVFSVPDSSNAMALGFAEASGLKLEHGLIRNHYVGRTFINPTHALRV
;
A
#
# COMPACT_ATOMS: atom_id res chain seq x y z
N VAL A 1 3.37 -3.32 -14.81
CA VAL A 1 1.99 -3.13 -15.30
C VAL A 1 2.01 -2.88 -16.80
N GLY A 2 2.78 -1.90 -17.32
CA GLY A 2 2.86 -1.60 -18.74
C GLY A 2 3.39 -2.72 -19.64
N GLU A 3 4.05 -3.74 -19.08
CA GLU A 3 4.47 -4.94 -19.82
C GLU A 3 3.37 -6.00 -19.96
N LEU A 4 2.32 -5.91 -19.12
CA LEU A 4 1.23 -6.88 -19.06
C LEU A 4 -0.07 -6.38 -19.69
N PHE A 5 -0.24 -5.06 -19.80
CA PHE A 5 -1.46 -4.47 -20.37
C PHE A 5 -1.08 -3.59 -21.56
N GLN A 6 -1.50 -3.99 -22.75
CA GLN A 6 -1.50 -3.16 -23.93
C GLN A 6 -2.87 -2.48 -24.07
N GLU A 7 -2.96 -1.38 -24.82
CA GLU A 7 -4.24 -0.64 -24.99
C GLU A 7 -5.38 -1.53 -25.50
N CYS A 8 -5.07 -2.56 -26.30
CA CYS A 8 -6.05 -3.53 -26.78
C CYS A 8 -6.65 -4.42 -25.67
N ASP A 9 -5.89 -4.68 -24.60
CA ASP A 9 -6.34 -5.58 -23.52
C ASP A 9 -7.37 -4.91 -22.60
N LEU A 10 -7.39 -3.58 -22.54
CA LEU A 10 -8.34 -2.82 -21.71
C LEU A 10 -9.76 -2.90 -22.23
N GLY A 11 -9.94 -3.03 -23.55
CA GLY A 11 -11.26 -3.23 -24.19
C GLY A 11 -11.91 -4.55 -23.81
N ASP A 12 -11.12 -5.54 -23.43
CA ASP A 12 -11.58 -6.89 -23.04
C ASP A 12 -11.90 -7.01 -21.54
N LEU A 13 -11.76 -5.90 -20.79
CA LEU A 13 -12.06 -5.83 -19.35
C LEU A 13 -13.34 -5.00 -19.08
N PRO A 14 -14.52 -5.48 -19.48
CA PRO A 14 -15.76 -4.77 -19.21
C PRO A 14 -16.09 -4.85 -17.72
N GLY A 15 -16.18 -3.70 -17.06
CA GLY A 15 -16.53 -3.66 -15.63
C GLY A 15 -16.59 -2.24 -15.10
N ASP A 16 -17.37 -2.05 -14.02
CA ASP A 16 -17.51 -0.76 -13.35
C ASP A 16 -16.61 -0.64 -12.12
N VAL A 17 -15.96 -1.74 -11.71
CA VAL A 17 -15.10 -1.81 -10.54
C VAL A 17 -13.82 -2.57 -10.89
N ALA A 18 -12.68 -1.98 -10.59
CA ALA A 18 -11.37 -2.59 -10.80
C ALA A 18 -10.52 -2.50 -9.53
N VAL A 19 -9.74 -3.54 -9.25
CA VAL A 19 -8.72 -3.55 -8.20
C VAL A 19 -7.38 -3.92 -8.82
N GLY A 20 -6.38 -3.11 -8.57
CA GLY A 20 -5.00 -3.33 -9.00
C GLY A 20 -4.04 -3.33 -7.82
N HIS A 21 -2.93 -4.07 -7.94
CA HIS A 21 -1.89 -4.08 -6.93
C HIS A 21 -0.51 -4.30 -7.56
N THR A 22 0.45 -3.49 -7.15
CA THR A 22 1.86 -3.69 -7.47
C THR A 22 2.58 -4.21 -6.23
N ARG A 23 2.93 -5.49 -6.24
CA ARG A 23 3.48 -6.15 -5.06
C ARG A 23 4.98 -5.89 -4.90
N TYR A 24 5.36 -5.39 -3.73
CA TYR A 24 6.70 -5.49 -3.20
C TYR A 24 6.75 -6.67 -2.21
N SER A 25 7.61 -7.68 -2.47
CA SER A 25 7.63 -8.90 -1.64
C SER A 25 8.17 -8.61 -0.24
N THR A 26 7.30 -8.52 0.76
CA THR A 26 7.65 -8.44 2.18
C THR A 26 7.49 -9.80 2.87
N THR A 27 6.38 -10.50 2.59
CA THR A 27 6.07 -11.83 3.11
C THR A 27 5.76 -12.76 1.94
N GLY A 28 6.37 -13.96 1.93
CA GLY A 28 6.25 -14.94 0.84
C GLY A 28 7.19 -14.67 -0.34
N SER A 29 7.41 -15.71 -1.16
CA SER A 29 8.31 -15.65 -2.32
C SER A 29 7.75 -14.80 -3.47
N SER A 30 8.64 -14.30 -4.35
CA SER A 30 8.25 -13.56 -5.57
C SER A 30 7.85 -14.53 -6.68
N VAL A 31 6.74 -15.24 -6.49
CA VAL A 31 6.14 -16.15 -7.47
C VAL A 31 4.75 -15.65 -7.87
N LEU A 32 4.29 -16.03 -9.05
CA LEU A 32 2.99 -15.61 -9.57
C LEU A 32 1.82 -15.97 -8.64
N ALA A 33 1.90 -17.11 -7.95
CA ALA A 33 0.88 -17.51 -6.97
C ALA A 33 0.69 -16.50 -5.82
N ASN A 34 1.69 -15.67 -5.54
CA ASN A 34 1.62 -14.61 -4.53
C ASN A 34 1.22 -13.24 -5.13
N ALA A 35 0.88 -13.17 -6.41
CA ALA A 35 0.40 -11.93 -7.02
C ALA A 35 -0.92 -11.49 -6.39
N GLN A 36 -1.13 -10.20 -6.36
CA GLN A 36 -2.37 -9.59 -5.88
C GLN A 36 -3.03 -8.78 -7.03
N PRO A 37 -4.35 -8.60 -6.99
CA PRO A 37 -5.28 -9.01 -5.94
C PRO A 37 -5.43 -10.53 -5.83
N CYS A 38 -5.61 -11.03 -4.60
CA CYS A 38 -6.01 -12.41 -4.36
C CYS A 38 -7.45 -12.61 -4.85
N LEU A 39 -7.66 -13.56 -5.76
CA LEU A 39 -8.97 -13.85 -6.35
C LEU A 39 -9.56 -15.11 -5.72
N ALA A 40 -10.84 -15.08 -5.41
CA ALA A 40 -11.57 -16.25 -4.93
C ALA A 40 -13.01 -16.24 -5.42
N ASN A 41 -13.53 -17.44 -5.68
CA ASN A 41 -14.96 -17.67 -5.83
C ASN A 41 -15.44 -18.45 -4.61
N TYR A 42 -16.37 -17.88 -3.88
CA TYR A 42 -16.94 -18.52 -2.71
C TYR A 42 -18.48 -18.40 -2.74
N ARG A 43 -19.18 -18.87 -1.71
CA ARG A 43 -20.64 -18.82 -1.66
C ARG A 43 -21.26 -17.43 -1.83
N GLY A 44 -20.51 -16.35 -1.52
CA GLY A 44 -20.93 -14.95 -1.73
C GLY A 44 -20.66 -14.42 -3.14
N GLY A 45 -20.13 -15.26 -4.04
CA GLY A 45 -19.73 -14.89 -5.40
C GLY A 45 -18.25 -14.57 -5.55
N PRO A 46 -17.86 -13.87 -6.62
CA PRO A 46 -16.47 -13.48 -6.85
C PRO A 46 -16.01 -12.41 -5.85
N LEU A 47 -14.79 -12.59 -5.35
CA LEU A 47 -14.12 -11.68 -4.45
C LEU A 47 -12.69 -11.44 -4.96
N ALA A 48 -12.26 -10.17 -4.94
CA ALA A 48 -10.87 -9.81 -5.13
C ALA A 48 -10.39 -8.98 -3.94
N LEU A 49 -9.18 -9.27 -3.43
CA LEU A 49 -8.60 -8.62 -2.27
C LEU A 49 -7.17 -8.16 -2.56
N ALA A 50 -6.92 -6.87 -2.39
CA ALA A 50 -5.58 -6.29 -2.38
C ALA A 50 -5.24 -5.82 -0.96
N HIS A 51 -4.02 -6.12 -0.52
CA HIS A 51 -3.51 -5.88 0.83
C HIS A 51 -2.15 -5.19 0.78
N ASN A 52 -2.06 -4.01 1.33
CA ASN A 52 -0.81 -3.33 1.66
C ASN A 52 -0.60 -3.42 3.17
N GLY A 53 0.32 -4.24 3.59
CA GLY A 53 0.60 -4.46 5.00
C GLY A 53 1.30 -5.79 5.28
N ASN A 54 1.16 -6.25 6.52
CA ASN A 54 1.67 -7.55 6.98
C ASN A 54 0.91 -7.98 8.24
N LEU A 55 0.37 -9.20 8.22
CA LEU A 55 -0.32 -9.78 9.36
C LEU A 55 0.66 -10.50 10.29
N THR A 56 0.67 -10.13 11.56
CA THR A 56 1.57 -10.73 12.56
C THR A 56 1.14 -12.12 12.99
N ASN A 57 -0.16 -12.42 12.93
CA ASN A 57 -0.73 -13.71 13.28
C ASN A 57 -1.06 -14.62 12.07
N ALA A 58 -0.60 -14.25 10.84
CA ALA A 58 -0.90 -15.00 9.62
C ALA A 58 -0.49 -16.48 9.70
N ALA A 59 0.68 -16.78 10.27
CA ALA A 59 1.18 -18.16 10.37
C ALA A 59 0.29 -19.05 11.24
N SER A 60 -0.12 -18.58 12.41
CA SER A 60 -1.00 -19.31 13.33
C SER A 60 -2.41 -19.49 12.76
N LEU A 61 -2.94 -18.45 12.10
CA LEU A 61 -4.22 -18.53 11.42
C LEU A 61 -4.19 -19.52 10.27
N ARG A 62 -3.14 -19.48 9.44
CA ARG A 62 -2.94 -20.43 8.34
C ARG A 62 -2.89 -21.87 8.84
N HIS A 63 -2.11 -22.15 9.88
CA HIS A 63 -1.99 -23.50 10.46
C HIS A 63 -3.38 -24.02 10.87
N ARG A 64 -4.13 -23.24 11.65
CA ARG A 64 -5.49 -23.60 12.07
C ARG A 64 -6.42 -23.85 10.88
N LEU A 65 -6.39 -22.96 9.88
CA LEU A 65 -7.24 -23.09 8.69
C LEU A 65 -6.92 -24.35 7.89
N VAL A 66 -5.63 -24.75 7.80
CA VAL A 66 -5.20 -25.99 7.14
C VAL A 66 -5.69 -27.22 7.92
N GLU A 67 -5.59 -27.23 9.25
CA GLU A 67 -6.15 -28.29 10.10
C GLU A 67 -7.67 -28.44 9.93
N GLU A 68 -8.37 -27.32 9.66
CA GLU A 68 -9.78 -27.30 9.35
C GLU A 68 -10.09 -27.59 7.86
N GLY A 69 -9.11 -28.01 7.06
CA GLY A 69 -9.25 -28.44 5.67
C GLY A 69 -9.19 -27.30 4.64
N ALA A 70 -8.64 -26.13 4.96
CA ALA A 70 -8.40 -25.11 3.95
C ALA A 70 -7.25 -25.48 3.02
N ILE A 71 -7.42 -25.22 1.73
CA ILE A 71 -6.39 -25.41 0.70
C ILE A 71 -5.89 -24.04 0.26
N PHE A 72 -4.63 -23.76 0.56
CA PHE A 72 -3.96 -22.51 0.17
C PHE A 72 -3.26 -22.65 -1.18
N GLN A 73 -3.38 -21.62 -2.02
CA GLN A 73 -2.74 -21.54 -3.33
C GLN A 73 -1.43 -20.76 -3.30
N SER A 74 -1.25 -19.92 -2.28
CA SER A 74 -0.10 -19.01 -2.14
C SER A 74 0.55 -19.11 -0.77
N SER A 75 1.72 -18.49 -0.61
CA SER A 75 2.35 -18.28 0.70
C SER A 75 2.05 -16.89 1.28
N SER A 76 1.18 -16.10 0.63
CA SER A 76 0.79 -14.76 1.06
C SER A 76 -0.05 -14.80 2.34
N ASP A 77 0.19 -13.86 3.24
CA ASP A 77 -0.66 -13.60 4.40
C ASP A 77 -2.07 -13.10 4.02
N SER A 78 -2.17 -12.45 2.88
CA SER A 78 -3.43 -11.91 2.35
C SER A 78 -4.46 -13.00 2.06
N GLU A 79 -4.03 -14.20 1.65
CA GLU A 79 -4.93 -15.33 1.38
C GLU A 79 -5.64 -15.82 2.64
N VAL A 80 -5.03 -15.64 3.81
CA VAL A 80 -5.66 -15.95 5.11
C VAL A 80 -6.96 -15.15 5.28
N ILE A 81 -6.95 -13.87 4.89
CA ILE A 81 -8.14 -13.01 4.98
C ILE A 81 -9.27 -13.56 4.09
N VAL A 82 -8.94 -13.98 2.88
CA VAL A 82 -9.91 -14.58 1.94
C VAL A 82 -10.57 -15.83 2.54
N HIS A 83 -9.77 -16.73 3.13
CA HIS A 83 -10.29 -17.92 3.80
C HIS A 83 -11.16 -17.58 5.01
N LEU A 84 -10.79 -16.57 5.80
CA LEU A 84 -11.60 -16.12 6.93
C LEU A 84 -12.96 -15.57 6.47
N ILE A 85 -12.99 -14.76 5.41
CA ILE A 85 -14.25 -14.24 4.82
C ILE A 85 -15.13 -15.40 4.33
N ALA A 86 -14.55 -16.34 3.58
CA ALA A 86 -15.27 -17.45 3.00
C ALA A 86 -15.93 -18.40 4.04
N ARG A 87 -15.37 -18.45 5.25
CA ARG A 87 -15.85 -19.33 6.34
C ARG A 87 -16.92 -18.71 7.24
N THR A 88 -17.19 -17.42 7.11
CA THR A 88 -18.24 -16.77 7.90
C THR A 88 -19.62 -17.36 7.57
N THR A 89 -20.55 -17.34 8.49
CA THR A 89 -21.88 -17.95 8.28
C THR A 89 -22.92 -16.98 7.75
N THR A 90 -22.71 -15.67 7.93
CA THR A 90 -23.61 -14.64 7.42
C THR A 90 -23.60 -14.55 5.88
N ALA A 91 -24.68 -14.08 5.30
CA ALA A 91 -24.79 -13.82 3.86
C ALA A 91 -24.40 -12.37 3.48
N ASP A 92 -24.35 -11.47 4.47
CA ASP A 92 -23.99 -10.05 4.24
C ASP A 92 -22.48 -9.88 4.08
N PRO A 93 -21.98 -9.41 2.93
CA PRO A 93 -20.54 -9.22 2.68
C PRO A 93 -19.87 -8.28 3.68
N GLU A 94 -20.57 -7.24 4.16
CA GLU A 94 -20.04 -6.31 5.14
C GLU A 94 -19.78 -7.01 6.49
N ALA A 95 -20.74 -7.80 6.95
CA ALA A 95 -20.60 -8.58 8.17
C ALA A 95 -19.53 -9.68 8.03
N GLN A 96 -19.43 -10.32 6.85
CA GLN A 96 -18.39 -11.30 6.55
C GLN A 96 -16.99 -10.70 6.68
N ILE A 97 -16.76 -9.55 6.03
CA ILE A 97 -15.48 -8.85 6.08
C ILE A 97 -15.17 -8.45 7.53
N ARG A 98 -16.12 -7.86 8.23
CA ARG A 98 -15.96 -7.43 9.63
C ARG A 98 -15.60 -8.60 10.55
N GLU A 99 -16.27 -9.73 10.43
CA GLU A 99 -15.95 -10.94 11.21
C GLU A 99 -14.54 -11.46 10.91
N ALA A 100 -14.12 -11.46 9.64
CA ALA A 100 -12.78 -11.85 9.25
C ALA A 100 -11.73 -10.90 9.87
N LEU A 101 -11.95 -9.59 9.79
CA LEU A 101 -11.04 -8.57 10.31
C LEU A 101 -10.91 -8.61 11.84
N SER A 102 -11.92 -9.11 12.57
CA SER A 102 -11.83 -9.26 14.02
C SER A 102 -10.85 -10.36 14.47
N LYS A 103 -10.40 -11.22 13.53
CA LYS A 103 -9.52 -12.37 13.80
C LYS A 103 -8.07 -12.11 13.40
N ILE A 104 -7.80 -11.06 12.62
CA ILE A 104 -6.46 -10.73 12.13
C ILE A 104 -5.79 -9.67 12.99
N GLU A 105 -4.47 -9.76 13.09
CA GLU A 105 -3.61 -8.81 13.78
C GLU A 105 -2.48 -8.35 12.85
N GLY A 106 -2.12 -7.08 12.93
CA GLY A 106 -1.03 -6.51 12.16
C GLY A 106 -1.40 -5.23 11.43
N ALA A 107 -0.59 -4.87 10.45
CA ALA A 107 -0.79 -3.72 9.59
C ALA A 107 -1.58 -4.12 8.35
N TYR A 108 -2.64 -3.38 8.03
CA TYR A 108 -3.36 -3.59 6.77
C TYR A 108 -4.10 -2.35 6.28
N SER A 109 -3.87 -2.03 5.01
CA SER A 109 -4.81 -1.25 4.20
C SER A 109 -5.33 -2.16 3.11
N LEU A 110 -6.64 -2.37 3.09
CA LEU A 110 -7.31 -3.35 2.24
C LEU A 110 -8.23 -2.68 1.24
N VAL A 111 -8.23 -3.22 0.03
CA VAL A 111 -9.26 -2.95 -0.98
C VAL A 111 -9.85 -4.29 -1.37
N ILE A 112 -11.17 -4.45 -1.19
CA ILE A 112 -11.88 -5.71 -1.41
C ILE A 112 -13.06 -5.45 -2.35
N THR A 113 -13.22 -6.27 -3.40
CA THR A 113 -14.45 -6.29 -4.17
C THR A 113 -15.30 -7.49 -3.78
N ALA A 114 -16.61 -7.26 -3.63
CA ALA A 114 -17.63 -8.30 -3.54
C ALA A 114 -18.73 -7.95 -4.55
N GLY A 115 -18.77 -8.64 -5.66
CA GLY A 115 -19.58 -8.28 -6.81
C GLY A 115 -19.22 -6.87 -7.33
N ARG A 116 -20.21 -5.97 -7.39
CA ARG A 116 -20.04 -4.57 -7.85
C ARG A 116 -19.77 -3.58 -6.71
N THR A 117 -19.51 -4.06 -5.50
CA THR A 117 -19.22 -3.22 -4.35
C THR A 117 -17.74 -3.27 -4.04
N LEU A 118 -17.13 -2.10 -3.83
CA LEU A 118 -15.76 -1.94 -3.35
C LEU A 118 -15.80 -1.58 -1.86
N TYR A 119 -14.95 -2.24 -1.08
CA TYR A 119 -14.69 -1.93 0.31
C TYR A 119 -13.26 -1.46 0.48
N ALA A 120 -13.06 -0.35 1.18
CA ALA A 120 -11.76 0.18 1.56
C ALA A 120 -11.66 0.19 3.09
N ILE A 121 -10.57 -0.35 3.63
CA ILE A 121 -10.41 -0.54 5.06
C ILE A 121 -8.98 -0.18 5.47
N VAL A 122 -8.84 0.54 6.57
CA VAL A 122 -7.56 0.82 7.24
C VAL A 122 -7.58 0.15 8.60
N ASP A 123 -6.47 -0.49 8.98
CA ASP A 123 -6.35 -1.13 10.29
C ASP A 123 -6.58 -0.15 11.45
N PRO A 124 -6.98 -0.62 12.65
CA PRO A 124 -7.29 0.24 13.79
C PRO A 124 -6.13 1.12 14.27
N ARG A 125 -4.89 0.78 13.94
CA ARG A 125 -3.70 1.56 14.29
C ARG A 125 -3.29 2.56 13.21
N GLY A 126 -3.79 2.38 11.97
CA GLY A 126 -3.48 3.24 10.83
C GLY A 126 -2.03 3.12 10.36
N PHE A 127 -1.48 1.90 10.33
CA PHE A 127 -0.09 1.67 9.95
C PHE A 127 0.22 2.14 8.54
N ARG A 128 -0.67 1.84 7.58
CA ARG A 128 -0.48 2.16 6.17
C ARG A 128 -1.50 3.18 5.68
N PRO A 129 -1.10 4.11 4.81
CA PRO A 129 -2.02 5.11 4.28
C PRO A 129 -3.00 4.50 3.29
N LEU A 130 -4.16 5.13 3.16
CA LEU A 130 -5.14 4.90 2.12
C LEU A 130 -5.90 6.20 1.90
N VAL A 131 -6.13 6.58 0.65
CA VAL A 131 -6.79 7.83 0.28
C VAL A 131 -7.98 7.58 -0.62
N LEU A 132 -8.97 8.46 -0.53
CA LEU A 132 -10.15 8.50 -1.41
C LEU A 132 -10.03 9.68 -2.35
N GLY A 133 -10.27 9.44 -3.63
CA GLY A 133 -10.29 10.45 -4.69
C GLY A 133 -11.57 10.37 -5.54
N ARG A 134 -11.80 11.41 -6.33
CA ARG A 134 -12.91 11.55 -7.27
C ARG A 134 -12.36 11.75 -8.67
N LEU A 135 -12.84 10.96 -9.63
CA LEU A 135 -12.57 11.13 -11.05
C LEU A 135 -13.91 11.10 -11.80
N GLY A 136 -14.40 12.25 -12.25
CA GLY A 136 -15.76 12.36 -12.77
C GLY A 136 -16.78 11.86 -11.74
N ASP A 137 -17.64 10.92 -12.12
CA ASP A 137 -18.62 10.27 -11.23
C ASP A 137 -18.03 9.09 -10.47
N GLY A 138 -16.81 8.64 -10.81
CA GLY A 138 -16.13 7.51 -10.21
C GLY A 138 -15.42 7.88 -8.91
N VAL A 139 -15.22 6.87 -8.05
CA VAL A 139 -14.42 6.97 -6.83
C VAL A 139 -13.17 6.14 -6.97
N ILE A 140 -12.03 6.70 -6.61
CA ILE A 140 -10.74 6.02 -6.59
C ILE A 140 -10.29 5.83 -5.15
N VAL A 141 -9.77 4.65 -4.86
CA VAL A 141 -9.05 4.34 -3.63
C VAL A 141 -7.59 4.07 -4.00
N ALA A 142 -6.66 4.75 -3.36
CA ALA A 142 -5.24 4.60 -3.63
C ALA A 142 -4.42 4.58 -2.34
N SER A 143 -3.23 3.99 -2.40
CA SER A 143 -2.30 3.99 -1.26
C SER A 143 -1.71 5.37 -1.00
N GLU A 144 -1.55 6.21 -2.05
CA GLU A 144 -0.87 7.51 -1.98
C GLU A 144 -1.59 8.56 -2.84
N THR A 145 -1.47 9.83 -2.45
CA THR A 145 -2.07 10.96 -3.20
C THR A 145 -1.49 11.12 -4.59
N CYS A 146 -0.20 10.84 -4.79
CA CYS A 146 0.44 10.92 -6.11
C CYS A 146 -0.21 10.01 -7.17
N ALA A 147 -0.86 8.92 -6.76
CA ALA A 147 -1.60 8.07 -7.68
C ALA A 147 -2.87 8.76 -8.21
N LEU A 148 -3.50 9.62 -7.40
CA LEU A 148 -4.64 10.43 -7.82
C LEU A 148 -4.20 11.49 -8.82
N ASP A 149 -3.07 12.16 -8.56
CA ASP A 149 -2.51 13.20 -9.44
C ASP A 149 -2.19 12.63 -10.83
N LEU A 150 -1.62 11.42 -10.90
CA LEU A 150 -1.28 10.75 -12.16
C LEU A 150 -2.49 10.53 -13.08
N VAL A 151 -3.67 10.30 -12.52
CA VAL A 151 -4.89 10.05 -13.28
C VAL A 151 -5.80 11.28 -13.36
N GLY A 152 -5.36 12.42 -12.82
CA GLY A 152 -6.14 13.67 -12.78
C GLY A 152 -7.37 13.60 -11.85
N ALA A 153 -7.32 12.75 -10.82
CA ALA A 153 -8.37 12.65 -9.82
C ALA A 153 -8.20 13.69 -8.71
N THR A 154 -9.29 14.17 -8.17
CA THR A 154 -9.29 15.10 -7.03
C THR A 154 -9.30 14.32 -5.72
N LEU A 155 -8.39 14.64 -4.81
CA LEU A 155 -8.38 14.08 -3.45
C LEU A 155 -9.67 14.48 -2.71
N ILE A 156 -10.40 13.51 -2.20
CA ILE A 156 -11.51 13.74 -1.28
C ILE A 156 -10.95 13.87 0.14
N ARG A 157 -10.23 12.85 0.62
CA ARG A 157 -9.57 12.82 1.92
C ARG A 157 -8.70 11.58 2.10
N GLU A 158 -7.85 11.63 3.09
CA GLU A 158 -7.19 10.44 3.64
C GLU A 158 -8.18 9.66 4.53
N MET A 159 -8.05 8.34 4.56
CA MET A 159 -8.80 7.48 5.46
C MET A 159 -8.17 7.47 6.85
N VAL A 160 -9.01 7.41 7.88
CA VAL A 160 -8.55 7.42 9.28
C VAL A 160 -8.35 6.00 9.82
N PRO A 161 -7.54 5.82 10.89
CA PRO A 161 -7.36 4.52 11.54
C PRO A 161 -8.69 3.85 11.91
N GLY A 162 -8.82 2.57 11.59
CA GLY A 162 -10.02 1.78 11.86
C GLY A 162 -11.19 2.06 10.92
N GLU A 163 -11.00 2.89 9.91
CA GLU A 163 -12.09 3.25 9.01
C GLU A 163 -12.44 2.10 8.06
N PHE A 164 -13.74 1.90 7.88
CA PHE A 164 -14.33 0.95 6.97
C PHE A 164 -15.32 1.68 6.05
N VAL A 165 -15.02 1.71 4.76
CA VAL A 165 -15.80 2.42 3.74
C VAL A 165 -16.36 1.43 2.73
N ARG A 166 -17.62 1.61 2.35
CA ARG A 166 -18.28 0.95 1.23
C ARG A 166 -18.44 1.95 0.08
N ILE A 167 -18.10 1.52 -1.12
CA ILE A 167 -18.25 2.27 -2.35
C ILE A 167 -19.10 1.46 -3.33
N ALA A 168 -20.23 2.02 -3.75
CA ALA A 168 -21.13 1.41 -4.71
C ALA A 168 -21.79 2.51 -5.54
N ASN A 169 -21.84 2.33 -6.86
CA ASN A 169 -22.46 3.27 -7.82
C ASN A 169 -21.96 4.73 -7.62
N GLY A 170 -20.65 4.93 -7.42
CA GLY A 170 -20.06 6.25 -7.19
C GLY A 170 -20.33 6.87 -5.81
N VAL A 171 -21.10 6.19 -4.94
CA VAL A 171 -21.44 6.66 -3.58
C VAL A 171 -20.49 6.07 -2.55
N VAL A 172 -19.89 6.94 -1.76
CA VAL A 172 -19.02 6.59 -0.62
C VAL A 172 -19.85 6.59 0.65
N LYS A 173 -19.89 5.47 1.36
CA LYS A 173 -20.55 5.33 2.66
C LYS A 173 -19.57 4.85 3.71
N THR A 174 -19.29 5.66 4.70
CA THR A 174 -18.55 5.22 5.90
C THR A 174 -19.44 4.31 6.74
N LEU A 175 -18.92 3.13 7.03
CA LEU A 175 -19.58 2.12 7.85
C LEU A 175 -19.14 2.28 9.32
N GLN A 176 -19.72 1.48 10.22
CA GLN A 176 -19.24 1.43 11.59
C GLN A 176 -17.74 1.13 11.61
N PRO A 177 -16.91 1.91 12.31
CA PRO A 177 -15.47 1.68 12.36
C PRO A 177 -15.11 0.35 13.04
N LEU A 178 -13.89 -0.11 12.83
CA LEU A 178 -13.31 -1.24 13.57
C LEU A 178 -13.09 -0.84 15.03
N ALA A 179 -12.90 -1.82 15.92
CA ALA A 179 -12.60 -1.56 17.32
C ALA A 179 -11.37 -0.64 17.45
N PRO A 180 -11.44 0.45 18.21
CA PRO A 180 -10.36 1.43 18.29
C PRO A 180 -9.10 0.84 18.93
N ALA A 181 -7.94 1.30 18.44
CA ALA A 181 -6.63 0.98 18.99
C ALA A 181 -5.76 2.25 19.04
N PRO A 182 -4.66 2.26 19.80
CA PRO A 182 -3.69 3.36 19.73
C PRO A 182 -3.14 3.53 18.33
N VAL A 183 -3.09 4.75 17.83
CA VAL A 183 -2.58 5.07 16.48
C VAL A 183 -1.06 4.85 16.45
N ASN A 184 -0.59 4.07 15.47
CA ASN A 184 0.82 3.72 15.27
C ASN A 184 1.17 3.78 13.78
N ARG A 185 1.27 4.99 13.24
CA ARG A 185 1.63 5.22 11.84
C ARG A 185 3.04 4.74 11.53
N CYS A 186 3.22 4.09 10.39
CA CYS A 186 4.54 3.62 9.96
C CYS A 186 5.41 4.80 9.52
N VAL A 187 6.46 5.11 10.27
CA VAL A 187 7.40 6.19 9.92
C VAL A 187 8.12 5.93 8.59
N PHE A 188 8.28 4.68 8.18
CA PHE A 188 8.90 4.33 6.90
C PHE A 188 8.12 4.83 5.68
N GLU A 189 6.84 5.11 5.80
CA GLU A 189 6.10 5.79 4.73
C GLU A 189 6.71 7.16 4.44
N LEU A 190 7.00 7.93 5.47
CA LEU A 190 7.61 9.27 5.34
C LEU A 190 9.10 9.19 4.98
N VAL A 191 9.84 8.22 5.54
CA VAL A 191 11.30 8.10 5.33
C VAL A 191 11.63 7.52 3.96
N TYR A 192 10.87 6.50 3.48
CA TYR A 192 11.31 5.73 2.32
C TYR A 192 10.20 5.30 1.36
N PHE A 193 9.04 4.78 1.84
CA PHE A 193 8.09 4.09 0.96
C PHE A 193 7.34 5.03 0.04
N ALA A 194 6.75 6.09 0.62
CA ALA A 194 5.94 7.04 -0.15
C ALA A 194 6.79 7.83 -1.16
N ARG A 195 6.17 8.23 -2.26
CA ARG A 195 6.82 9.14 -3.20
C ARG A 195 6.96 10.54 -2.59
N PRO A 196 8.03 11.28 -2.93
CA PRO A 196 8.25 12.63 -2.37
C PRO A 196 7.09 13.60 -2.63
N ASP A 197 6.41 13.45 -3.75
CA ASP A 197 5.27 14.28 -4.17
C ASP A 197 3.94 13.89 -3.50
N SER A 198 3.92 12.86 -2.64
CA SER A 198 2.74 12.45 -1.88
C SER A 198 2.55 13.25 -0.59
N ASN A 199 1.28 13.35 -0.17
CA ASN A 199 0.92 13.66 1.21
C ASN A 199 0.49 12.36 1.90
N VAL A 200 1.07 12.10 3.06
CA VAL A 200 0.84 10.89 3.86
C VAL A 200 0.69 11.26 5.32
N PHE A 201 -0.38 10.80 5.95
CA PHE A 201 -0.71 11.12 7.34
C PHE A 201 -0.89 12.62 7.62
N GLY A 202 -1.32 13.37 6.61
CA GLY A 202 -1.49 14.82 6.69
C GLY A 202 -0.19 15.61 6.47
N GLU A 203 0.93 14.95 6.16
CA GLU A 203 2.24 15.58 5.99
C GLU A 203 2.74 15.43 4.54
N SER A 204 3.38 16.49 4.01
CA SER A 204 4.13 16.40 2.76
C SER A 204 5.39 15.59 2.96
N VAL A 205 5.56 14.52 2.18
CA VAL A 205 6.72 13.62 2.27
C VAL A 205 8.03 14.36 1.97
N ASP A 206 8.07 15.21 0.95
CA ASP A 206 9.25 16.02 0.61
C ASP A 206 9.64 16.94 1.79
N ARG A 207 8.67 17.65 2.37
CA ARG A 207 8.91 18.54 3.52
C ARG A 207 9.49 17.79 4.70
N VAL A 208 8.91 16.64 5.05
CA VAL A 208 9.40 15.82 6.19
C VAL A 208 10.81 15.32 5.91
N ARG A 209 11.11 14.86 4.70
CA ARG A 209 12.47 14.40 4.35
C ARG A 209 13.49 15.52 4.38
N ARG A 210 13.17 16.73 3.93
CA ARG A 210 14.05 17.89 4.07
C ARG A 210 14.32 18.21 5.53
N GLU A 211 13.30 18.17 6.37
CA GLU A 211 13.46 18.41 7.81
C GLU A 211 14.34 17.36 8.48
N LEU A 212 14.18 16.08 8.12
CA LEU A 212 15.11 15.02 8.57
C LEU A 212 16.55 15.30 8.14
N GLY A 213 16.76 15.83 6.94
CA GLY A 213 18.08 16.24 6.47
C GLY A 213 18.67 17.40 7.27
N ARG A 214 17.87 18.43 7.59
CA ARG A 214 18.30 19.56 8.44
C ARG A 214 18.65 19.07 9.84
N GLN A 215 17.82 18.23 10.43
CA GLN A 215 18.06 17.66 11.76
C GLN A 215 19.35 16.84 11.76
N LEU A 216 19.59 16.03 10.73
CA LEU A 216 20.82 15.25 10.57
C LEU A 216 22.06 16.14 10.52
N ALA A 217 22.01 17.28 9.84
CA ALA A 217 23.15 18.23 9.80
C ALA A 217 23.45 18.85 11.16
N MET A 218 22.44 19.06 12.00
CA MET A 218 22.62 19.56 13.37
C MET A 218 23.19 18.49 14.31
N GLU A 219 22.69 17.26 14.23
CA GLU A 219 23.10 16.15 15.09
C GLU A 219 24.49 15.59 14.70
N HIS A 220 24.75 15.56 13.39
CA HIS A 220 25.96 14.98 12.80
C HIS A 220 26.61 15.96 11.80
N PRO A 221 27.14 17.09 12.26
CA PRO A 221 27.79 18.08 11.40
C PRO A 221 29.01 17.48 10.69
N ALA A 222 29.24 17.89 9.46
CA ALA A 222 30.35 17.45 8.63
C ALA A 222 31.39 18.59 8.45
N PRO A 223 32.15 18.95 9.47
CA PRO A 223 33.03 20.18 9.46
C PRO A 223 34.16 20.09 8.44
N ARG A 224 34.48 18.89 7.92
CA ARG A 224 35.51 18.68 6.89
C ARG A 224 34.86 18.27 5.54
N GLY A 225 33.52 18.32 5.44
CA GLY A 225 32.81 18.05 4.21
C GLY A 225 33.01 19.18 3.21
N GLU A 226 33.21 18.88 1.95
CA GLU A 226 33.32 19.85 0.86
C GLU A 226 32.01 19.93 0.05
N VAL A 227 31.34 18.79 -0.10
CA VAL A 227 30.09 18.68 -0.86
C VAL A 227 29.12 17.71 -0.19
N VAL A 228 27.84 17.91 -0.46
CA VAL A 228 26.78 16.97 -0.14
C VAL A 228 26.25 16.39 -1.44
N PHE A 229 26.03 15.09 -1.51
CA PHE A 229 25.29 14.47 -2.59
C PHE A 229 24.39 13.35 -2.06
N SER A 230 23.33 13.06 -2.80
CA SER A 230 22.36 12.03 -2.44
C SER A 230 22.68 10.68 -3.06
N VAL A 231 22.21 9.60 -2.42
CA VAL A 231 22.03 8.31 -3.09
C VAL A 231 20.59 8.31 -3.67
N PRO A 232 20.44 8.42 -4.99
CA PRO A 232 19.12 8.57 -5.59
C PRO A 232 18.23 7.34 -5.40
N ASP A 233 16.89 7.50 -5.38
CA ASP A 233 16.14 8.77 -5.43
C ASP A 233 15.66 9.18 -4.02
N SER A 234 15.57 8.22 -3.08
CA SER A 234 14.93 8.39 -1.77
C SER A 234 15.58 9.46 -0.89
N SER A 235 16.91 9.65 -1.00
CA SER A 235 17.64 10.61 -0.16
C SER A 235 17.78 12.02 -0.77
N ASN A 236 17.21 12.27 -1.98
CA ASN A 236 17.38 13.57 -2.64
C ASN A 236 16.88 14.74 -1.76
N ALA A 237 15.67 14.62 -1.22
CA ALA A 237 15.10 15.66 -0.36
C ALA A 237 15.87 15.81 0.96
N MET A 238 16.35 14.70 1.55
CA MET A 238 17.17 14.74 2.77
C MET A 238 18.52 15.42 2.53
N ALA A 239 19.20 15.10 1.41
CA ALA A 239 20.46 15.73 1.04
C ALA A 239 20.31 17.24 0.83
N LEU A 240 19.19 17.68 0.24
CA LEU A 240 18.88 19.09 0.09
C LEU A 240 18.72 19.77 1.44
N GLY A 241 17.94 19.20 2.37
CA GLY A 241 17.78 19.74 3.72
C GLY A 241 19.09 19.76 4.51
N PHE A 242 19.94 18.74 4.37
CA PHE A 242 21.28 18.71 4.98
C PHE A 242 22.18 19.82 4.42
N ALA A 243 22.22 20.01 3.10
CA ALA A 243 23.00 21.04 2.46
C ALA A 243 22.56 22.45 2.90
N GLU A 244 21.25 22.70 2.95
CA GLU A 244 20.69 23.96 3.44
C GLU A 244 21.13 24.29 4.88
N ALA A 245 21.13 23.31 5.79
CA ALA A 245 21.45 23.51 7.19
C ALA A 245 22.96 23.55 7.45
N SER A 246 23.77 22.78 6.73
CA SER A 246 25.23 22.72 6.91
C SER A 246 25.98 23.84 6.16
N GLY A 247 25.34 24.50 5.18
CA GLY A 247 25.97 25.44 4.27
C GLY A 247 26.89 24.81 3.23
N LEU A 248 26.93 23.48 3.14
CA LEU A 248 27.73 22.76 2.15
C LEU A 248 27.04 22.78 0.80
N LYS A 249 27.81 22.75 -0.28
CA LYS A 249 27.29 22.74 -1.65
C LYS A 249 26.64 21.38 -1.97
N LEU A 250 25.43 21.40 -2.51
CA LEU A 250 24.79 20.20 -3.04
C LEU A 250 25.29 19.94 -4.47
N GLU A 251 25.76 18.74 -4.74
CA GLU A 251 26.23 18.30 -6.06
C GLU A 251 25.61 16.98 -6.48
N HIS A 252 25.58 16.72 -7.78
CA HIS A 252 25.16 15.43 -8.33
C HIS A 252 26.34 14.45 -8.38
N GLY A 253 26.64 13.81 -7.24
CA GLY A 253 27.70 12.80 -7.15
C GLY A 253 27.29 11.43 -7.72
N LEU A 254 25.99 11.11 -7.70
CA LEU A 254 25.40 9.88 -8.22
C LEU A 254 24.16 10.20 -9.03
N ILE A 255 23.98 9.50 -10.14
CA ILE A 255 22.80 9.60 -11.01
C ILE A 255 22.23 8.20 -11.22
N ARG A 256 20.93 8.04 -11.01
CA ARG A 256 20.24 6.80 -11.27
C ARG A 256 20.20 6.53 -12.78
N ASN A 257 20.50 5.29 -13.18
CA ASN A 257 20.21 4.85 -14.54
C ASN A 257 18.70 4.60 -14.70
N HIS A 258 18.03 5.44 -15.48
CA HIS A 258 16.58 5.36 -15.70
C HIS A 258 16.13 4.14 -16.52
N TYR A 259 17.04 3.51 -17.24
CA TYR A 259 16.77 2.31 -18.05
C TYR A 259 16.91 1.01 -17.25
N VAL A 260 17.46 1.07 -16.05
CA VAL A 260 17.62 -0.08 -15.16
C VAL A 260 16.67 0.07 -13.97
N GLY A 261 15.84 -0.94 -13.73
CA GLY A 261 14.96 -0.98 -12.57
C GLY A 261 15.74 -1.10 -11.25
N ARG A 262 15.00 -1.15 -10.12
CA ARG A 262 15.61 -1.36 -8.79
C ARG A 262 16.24 -2.75 -8.74
N THR A 263 17.57 -2.83 -8.62
CA THR A 263 18.31 -4.11 -8.70
C THR A 263 18.11 -4.99 -7.47
N PHE A 264 18.11 -4.41 -6.26
CA PHE A 264 18.00 -5.20 -5.02
C PHE A 264 16.64 -5.89 -4.80
N ILE A 265 15.61 -5.45 -5.50
CA ILE A 265 14.28 -6.08 -5.46
C ILE A 265 14.08 -7.18 -6.51
N ASN A 266 15.04 -7.36 -7.41
CA ASN A 266 14.98 -8.44 -8.38
C ASN A 266 15.04 -9.81 -7.67
N PRO A 267 14.21 -10.78 -8.09
CA PRO A 267 14.08 -12.05 -7.38
C PRO A 267 15.32 -12.93 -7.47
N THR A 268 16.14 -12.78 -8.52
CA THR A 268 17.33 -13.60 -8.74
C THR A 268 18.62 -12.81 -8.56
N HIS A 269 19.68 -13.47 -8.06
CA HIS A 269 21.00 -12.84 -7.90
C HIS A 269 21.57 -12.35 -9.24
N ALA A 270 21.37 -13.10 -10.31
CA ALA A 270 21.84 -12.76 -11.67
C ALA A 270 21.26 -11.45 -12.24
N LEU A 271 20.08 -11.03 -11.76
CA LEU A 271 19.44 -9.75 -12.13
C LEU A 271 19.85 -8.59 -11.21
N ARG A 272 20.62 -8.86 -10.14
CA ARG A 272 21.06 -7.86 -9.17
C ARG A 272 22.47 -7.34 -9.43
N VAL A 273 23.21 -7.98 -10.33
CA VAL A 273 24.61 -7.68 -10.68
C VAL A 273 24.66 -6.81 -11.92
#